data_72bade60f87d84a8714d68db468c101d
#
_entry.id   72bade60f87d84a8714d68db468c101d
#
_cell.length_a   1.000
_cell.length_b   1.000
_cell.length_c   1.000
_cell.angle_alpha   90.00
_cell.angle_beta   90.00
_cell.angle_gamma   90.00
#
_symmetry.space_group_name_H-M   'P 1'
#
loop_
_entity.id
_entity.type
_entity.pdbx_description
1 polymer ?
#
loop_
_entity_poly.entity_id
_entity_poly.type
_entity_poly.pdbx_seq_one_letter_code
_entity_poly.pdbx_strand_id
1 'polypeptide(L)'
;RICDAFARTRPTAVNLFWAIDRMKARFEDTAPPVDEESVKKALIDEARRIHTEDIETNRSIGAHGKELLRDGDTVLTHCNAGALATGGYGTALGVIRAAQEEGKKIRVLVDETRPVLQGARLTAWEMQREGIDATLITDGMAGALMHRGEVDRVLVGADRIAANGDT
;
A
#
# COMPACT_ATOMS: atom_id res chain seq x y z
N ARG A 1 -14.68 3.67 23.05
CA ARG A 1 -13.39 3.44 23.79
C ARG A 1 -12.39 2.62 22.95
N ILE A 2 -12.76 1.44 22.42
CA ILE A 2 -11.85 0.60 21.61
C ILE A 2 -11.49 1.32 20.30
N CYS A 3 -12.48 1.81 19.56
CA CYS A 3 -12.29 2.56 18.32
C CYS A 3 -11.41 3.80 18.49
N ASP A 4 -11.57 4.53 19.62
CA ASP A 4 -10.75 5.71 19.93
C ASP A 4 -9.29 5.32 20.24
N ALA A 5 -9.08 4.16 20.84
CA ALA A 5 -7.75 3.64 21.09
C ALA A 5 -7.05 3.31 19.77
N PHE A 6 -7.74 2.62 18.84
CA PHE A 6 -7.19 2.35 17.51
C PHE A 6 -6.92 3.64 16.72
N ALA A 7 -7.85 4.59 16.68
CA ALA A 7 -7.68 5.86 15.97
C ALA A 7 -6.44 6.64 16.41
N ARG A 8 -6.06 6.56 17.69
CA ARG A 8 -4.87 7.24 18.24
C ARG A 8 -3.54 6.58 17.86
N THR A 9 -3.55 5.33 17.43
CA THR A 9 -2.31 4.61 17.07
C THR A 9 -1.66 5.17 15.81
N ARG A 10 -2.48 5.74 14.90
CA ARG A 10 -2.02 6.32 13.65
C ARG A 10 -2.94 7.49 13.26
N PRO A 11 -2.62 8.73 13.71
CA PRO A 11 -3.50 9.89 13.53
C PRO A 11 -3.46 10.48 12.11
N THR A 12 -2.77 9.83 11.18
CA THR A 12 -2.62 10.24 9.77
C THR A 12 -3.09 9.13 8.85
N ALA A 13 -3.39 9.47 7.61
CA ALA A 13 -3.94 8.59 6.59
C ALA A 13 -5.40 8.14 6.86
N VAL A 14 -6.14 7.91 5.80
CA VAL A 14 -7.61 7.76 5.87
C VAL A 14 -8.04 6.34 6.18
N ASN A 15 -7.27 5.32 5.77
CA ASN A 15 -7.74 3.93 5.78
C ASN A 15 -8.10 3.39 7.16
N LEU A 16 -7.35 3.73 8.20
CA LEU A 16 -7.67 3.27 9.55
C LEU A 16 -9.01 3.83 10.03
N PHE A 17 -9.26 5.12 9.79
CA PHE A 17 -10.52 5.76 10.15
C PHE A 17 -11.69 5.18 9.37
N TRP A 18 -11.53 5.00 8.07
CA TRP A 18 -12.51 4.33 7.22
C TRP A 18 -12.85 2.91 7.72
N ALA A 19 -11.86 2.12 8.07
CA ALA A 19 -12.08 0.78 8.60
C ALA A 19 -12.81 0.80 9.97
N ILE A 20 -12.43 1.74 10.86
CA ILE A 20 -13.10 1.93 12.14
C ILE A 20 -14.56 2.32 11.93
N ASP A 21 -14.86 3.24 11.04
CA ASP A 21 -16.24 3.69 10.78
C ASP A 21 -17.08 2.58 10.14
N ARG A 22 -16.50 1.79 9.25
CA ARG A 22 -17.13 0.60 8.67
C ARG A 22 -17.45 -0.45 9.73
N MET A 23 -16.54 -0.68 10.67
CA MET A 23 -16.77 -1.60 11.80
C MET A 23 -17.84 -1.09 12.77
N LYS A 24 -17.89 0.23 13.02
CA LYS A 24 -18.96 0.84 13.83
C LYS A 24 -20.32 0.67 13.17
N ALA A 25 -20.44 1.01 11.88
CA ALA A 25 -21.67 0.84 11.12
C ALA A 25 -22.16 -0.62 11.18
N ARG A 26 -21.24 -1.59 10.99
CA ARG A 26 -21.57 -3.02 11.12
C ARG A 26 -22.07 -3.40 12.50
N PHE A 27 -21.49 -2.84 13.56
CA PHE A 27 -21.95 -3.04 14.93
C PHE A 27 -23.38 -2.47 15.13
N GLU A 28 -23.63 -1.25 14.69
CA GLU A 28 -24.93 -0.57 14.80
C GLU A 28 -26.03 -1.34 14.05
N ASP A 29 -25.74 -1.82 12.85
CA ASP A 29 -26.67 -2.62 12.04
C ASP A 29 -27.00 -3.98 12.67
N THR A 30 -26.13 -4.51 13.54
CA THR A 30 -26.28 -5.83 14.14
C THR A 30 -26.75 -5.74 15.61
N ALA A 31 -26.72 -4.54 16.22
CA ALA A 31 -27.09 -4.34 17.63
C ALA A 31 -28.59 -4.59 17.92
N PRO A 32 -29.00 -4.69 19.18
CA PRO A 32 -30.21 -5.36 19.72
C PRO A 32 -31.47 -5.31 18.83
N PRO A 33 -32.24 -6.39 18.80
CA PRO A 33 -32.36 -7.45 19.82
C PRO A 33 -31.54 -8.73 19.58
N VAL A 34 -30.40 -8.64 18.87
CA VAL A 34 -29.55 -9.78 18.51
C VAL A 34 -28.63 -10.18 19.69
N ASP A 35 -28.33 -11.48 19.82
CA ASP A 35 -27.48 -12.01 20.87
C ASP A 35 -25.99 -11.63 20.66
N GLU A 36 -25.23 -11.65 21.76
CA GLU A 36 -23.81 -11.25 21.75
C GLU A 36 -22.96 -12.06 20.78
N GLU A 37 -23.23 -13.34 20.63
CA GLU A 37 -22.44 -14.24 19.76
C GLU A 37 -22.63 -13.91 18.27
N SER A 38 -23.86 -13.57 17.90
CA SER A 38 -24.19 -13.11 16.55
C SER A 38 -23.50 -11.78 16.22
N VAL A 39 -23.43 -10.85 17.18
CA VAL A 39 -22.71 -9.58 17.02
C VAL A 39 -21.20 -9.83 16.85
N LYS A 40 -20.59 -10.68 17.67
CA LYS A 40 -19.18 -11.06 17.55
C LYS A 40 -18.89 -11.65 16.17
N LYS A 41 -19.71 -12.61 15.74
CA LYS A 41 -19.57 -13.23 14.43
C LYS A 41 -19.64 -12.21 13.30
N ALA A 42 -20.63 -11.33 13.34
CA ALA A 42 -20.81 -10.29 12.32
C ALA A 42 -19.59 -9.35 12.21
N LEU A 43 -19.00 -8.97 13.36
CA LEU A 43 -17.79 -8.14 13.38
C LEU A 43 -16.54 -8.87 12.88
N ILE A 44 -16.37 -10.15 13.24
CA ILE A 44 -15.25 -10.97 12.73
C ILE A 44 -15.37 -11.14 11.21
N ASP A 45 -16.56 -11.43 10.71
CA ASP A 45 -16.79 -11.61 9.28
C ASP A 45 -16.57 -10.30 8.51
N GLU A 46 -16.95 -9.16 9.08
CA GLU A 46 -16.69 -7.84 8.49
C GLU A 46 -15.19 -7.51 8.46
N ALA A 47 -14.47 -7.77 9.54
CA ALA A 47 -13.02 -7.56 9.60
C ALA A 47 -12.28 -8.42 8.54
N ARG A 48 -12.68 -9.67 8.37
CA ARG A 48 -12.15 -10.56 7.33
C ARG A 48 -12.46 -10.04 5.93
N ARG A 49 -13.68 -9.52 5.73
CA ARG A 49 -14.09 -8.93 4.45
C ARG A 49 -13.23 -7.71 4.10
N ILE A 50 -13.03 -6.78 5.04
CA ILE A 50 -12.14 -5.63 4.87
C ILE A 50 -10.75 -6.08 4.41
N HIS A 51 -10.18 -7.08 5.06
CA HIS A 51 -8.86 -7.61 4.71
C HIS A 51 -8.84 -8.22 3.31
N THR A 52 -9.83 -9.03 2.95
CA THR A 52 -9.91 -9.68 1.63
C THR A 52 -10.09 -8.64 0.52
N GLU A 53 -11.02 -7.70 0.70
CA GLU A 53 -11.27 -6.61 -0.26
C GLU A 53 -10.03 -5.74 -0.49
N ASP A 54 -9.24 -5.48 0.55
CA ASP A 54 -7.99 -4.72 0.43
C ASP A 54 -6.98 -5.47 -0.45
N ILE A 55 -6.77 -6.77 -0.21
CA ILE A 55 -5.87 -7.60 -1.03
C ILE A 55 -6.34 -7.64 -2.49
N GLU A 56 -7.62 -7.85 -2.73
CA GLU A 56 -8.20 -7.89 -4.07
C GLU A 56 -8.02 -6.56 -4.80
N THR A 57 -8.27 -5.44 -4.11
CA THR A 57 -8.05 -4.09 -4.63
C THR A 57 -6.59 -3.87 -4.98
N ASN A 58 -5.67 -4.23 -4.10
CA ASN A 58 -4.23 -4.08 -4.32
C ASN A 58 -3.74 -4.94 -5.50
N ARG A 59 -4.23 -6.15 -5.63
CA ARG A 59 -3.94 -7.00 -6.81
C ARG A 59 -4.50 -6.42 -8.10
N SER A 60 -5.69 -5.83 -8.06
CA SER A 60 -6.27 -5.12 -9.20
C SER A 60 -5.44 -3.91 -9.61
N ILE A 61 -4.98 -3.11 -8.65
CA ILE A 61 -4.04 -1.99 -8.90
C ILE A 61 -2.77 -2.52 -9.56
N GLY A 62 -2.20 -3.60 -9.03
CA GLY A 62 -1.01 -4.24 -9.61
C GLY A 62 -1.23 -4.70 -11.04
N ALA A 63 -2.35 -5.39 -11.31
CA ALA A 63 -2.70 -5.90 -12.63
C ALA A 63 -2.86 -4.80 -13.68
N HIS A 64 -3.47 -3.68 -13.34
CA HIS A 64 -3.60 -2.54 -14.27
C HIS A 64 -2.30 -1.74 -14.37
N GLY A 65 -1.61 -1.51 -13.24
CA GLY A 65 -0.40 -0.70 -13.21
C GLY A 65 0.78 -1.35 -13.94
N LYS A 66 0.93 -2.67 -13.91
CA LYS A 66 2.02 -3.39 -14.61
C LYS A 66 2.01 -3.17 -16.13
N GLU A 67 0.85 -2.86 -16.73
CA GLU A 67 0.73 -2.56 -18.17
C GLU A 67 1.46 -1.24 -18.54
N LEU A 68 1.69 -0.37 -17.57
CA LEU A 68 2.42 0.89 -17.76
C LEU A 68 3.95 0.71 -17.65
N LEU A 69 4.41 -0.47 -17.21
CA LEU A 69 5.83 -0.81 -17.06
C LEU A 69 6.30 -1.68 -18.23
N ARG A 70 7.49 -1.38 -18.73
CA ARG A 70 8.18 -2.17 -19.75
C ARG A 70 9.27 -3.03 -19.13
N ASP A 71 9.63 -4.10 -19.80
CA ASP A 71 10.80 -4.88 -19.40
C ASP A 71 12.06 -4.00 -19.47
N GLY A 72 12.85 -4.00 -18.39
CA GLY A 72 14.04 -3.18 -18.24
C GLY A 72 13.82 -1.78 -17.66
N ASP A 73 12.57 -1.36 -17.41
CA ASP A 73 12.29 -0.04 -16.81
C ASP A 73 12.96 0.11 -15.44
N THR A 74 13.48 1.31 -15.19
CA THR A 74 13.93 1.77 -13.88
C THR A 74 12.82 2.58 -13.21
N VAL A 75 12.34 2.10 -12.07
CA VAL A 75 11.23 2.69 -11.31
C VAL A 75 11.76 3.33 -10.05
N LEU A 76 11.44 4.60 -9.83
CA LEU A 76 11.68 5.30 -8.56
C LEU A 76 10.46 5.16 -7.67
N THR A 77 10.69 4.84 -6.39
CA THR A 77 9.62 4.83 -5.37
C THR A 77 10.06 5.54 -4.10
N HIS A 78 9.07 6.03 -3.34
CA HIS A 78 9.27 6.78 -2.11
C HIS A 78 8.41 6.19 -0.99
N CYS A 79 8.88 6.27 0.24
CA CYS A 79 8.20 5.75 1.43
C CYS A 79 7.99 4.22 1.36
N ASN A 80 6.87 3.74 1.88
CA ASN A 80 6.46 2.35 1.72
C ASN A 80 4.96 2.26 1.39
N ALA A 81 4.67 1.83 0.20
CA ALA A 81 3.33 1.49 -0.27
C ALA A 81 3.28 0.00 -0.70
N GLY A 82 3.89 -0.85 0.13
CA GLY A 82 4.03 -2.28 -0.06
C GLY A 82 3.08 -3.12 0.79
N ALA A 83 3.39 -4.41 0.88
CA ALA A 83 2.62 -5.38 1.66
C ALA A 83 2.59 -5.04 3.15
N LEU A 84 3.66 -4.44 3.69
CA LEU A 84 3.73 -4.00 5.09
C LEU A 84 2.80 -2.82 5.42
N ALA A 85 2.35 -2.07 4.42
CA ALA A 85 1.45 -0.92 4.59
C ALA A 85 0.00 -1.22 4.22
N THR A 86 -0.32 -2.44 3.81
CA THR A 86 -1.64 -2.87 3.32
C THR A 86 -2.03 -4.22 3.92
N GLY A 87 -3.13 -4.80 3.46
CA GLY A 87 -3.57 -6.15 3.84
C GLY A 87 -2.67 -7.28 3.33
N GLY A 88 -1.71 -7.02 2.41
CA GLY A 88 -0.78 -8.07 2.02
C GLY A 88 -0.08 -7.97 0.67
N TYR A 89 -0.52 -7.17 -0.29
CA TYR A 89 0.09 -7.12 -1.63
C TYR A 89 0.80 -5.79 -1.93
N GLY A 90 0.27 -4.70 -1.38
CA GLY A 90 0.76 -3.35 -1.64
C GLY A 90 0.13 -2.69 -2.86
N THR A 91 0.19 -1.38 -2.88
CA THR A 91 -0.30 -0.54 -3.99
C THR A 91 0.82 -0.23 -4.99
N ALA A 92 1.65 0.78 -4.76
CA ALA A 92 2.78 1.09 -5.66
C ALA A 92 3.76 -0.08 -5.80
N LEU A 93 4.15 -0.73 -4.69
CA LEU A 93 4.98 -1.92 -4.76
C LEU A 93 4.23 -3.14 -5.32
N GLY A 94 2.90 -3.17 -5.22
CA GLY A 94 2.04 -4.17 -5.86
C GLY A 94 2.13 -4.13 -7.40
N VAL A 95 2.29 -2.94 -7.98
CA VAL A 95 2.53 -2.78 -9.43
C VAL A 95 3.87 -3.40 -9.85
N ILE A 96 4.93 -3.16 -9.05
CA ILE A 96 6.26 -3.74 -9.31
C ILE A 96 6.21 -5.26 -9.19
N ARG A 97 5.53 -5.80 -8.15
CA ARG A 97 5.30 -7.25 -7.98
C ARG A 97 4.59 -7.87 -9.16
N ALA A 98 3.48 -7.26 -9.58
CA ALA A 98 2.71 -7.76 -10.71
C ALA A 98 3.52 -7.77 -12.02
N ALA A 99 4.37 -6.79 -12.24
CA ALA A 99 5.28 -6.76 -13.39
C ALA A 99 6.33 -7.87 -13.30
N GLN A 100 6.91 -8.11 -12.12
CA GLN A 100 7.86 -9.19 -11.91
C GLN A 100 7.20 -10.58 -12.02
N GLU A 101 6.01 -10.76 -11.49
CA GLU A 101 5.22 -12.01 -11.62
C GLU A 101 4.95 -12.34 -13.11
N GLU A 102 4.86 -11.33 -13.97
CA GLU A 102 4.75 -11.47 -15.42
C GLU A 102 6.09 -11.73 -16.12
N GLY A 103 7.20 -11.66 -15.40
CA GLY A 103 8.55 -11.91 -15.89
C GLY A 103 9.31 -10.67 -16.36
N LYS A 104 8.77 -9.47 -16.16
CA LYS A 104 9.48 -8.22 -16.45
C LYS A 104 10.61 -7.99 -15.45
N LYS A 105 11.76 -7.57 -15.94
CA LYS A 105 12.94 -7.23 -15.12
C LYS A 105 12.89 -5.75 -14.80
N ILE A 106 12.35 -5.42 -13.64
CA ILE A 106 12.24 -4.03 -13.17
C ILE A 106 13.39 -3.74 -12.21
N ARG A 107 14.10 -2.66 -12.43
CA ARG A 107 15.06 -2.09 -11.48
C ARG A 107 14.36 -1.05 -10.63
N VAL A 108 14.53 -1.11 -9.32
CA VAL A 108 13.86 -0.19 -8.38
C VAL A 108 14.87 0.71 -7.70
N LEU A 109 14.69 2.01 -7.83
CA LEU A 109 15.38 3.01 -7.02
C LEU A 109 14.48 3.36 -5.84
N VAL A 110 14.98 3.13 -4.64
CA VAL A 110 14.23 3.32 -3.40
C VAL A 110 14.79 4.54 -2.67
N ASP A 111 14.01 5.61 -2.59
CA ASP A 111 14.33 6.75 -1.72
C ASP A 111 14.41 6.30 -0.26
N GLU A 112 15.41 6.74 0.48
CA GLU A 112 15.53 6.43 1.91
C GLU A 112 14.35 6.93 2.73
N THR A 113 13.71 8.00 2.29
CA THR A 113 12.52 8.63 2.88
C THR A 113 12.77 9.18 4.28
N ARG A 114 13.55 10.26 4.36
CA ARG A 114 13.77 10.98 5.61
C ARG A 114 12.47 11.62 6.12
N PRO A 115 12.29 11.86 7.43
CA PRO A 115 13.24 11.53 8.52
C PRO A 115 13.06 10.12 9.10
N VAL A 116 11.96 9.42 8.83
CA VAL A 116 11.62 8.13 9.48
C VAL A 116 12.17 6.92 8.70
N LEU A 117 12.66 7.14 7.49
CA LEU A 117 13.37 6.17 6.67
C LEU A 117 12.53 4.95 6.26
N GLN A 118 11.27 5.16 5.91
CA GLN A 118 10.36 4.07 5.50
C GLN A 118 10.88 3.33 4.26
N GLY A 119 11.47 4.06 3.30
CA GLY A 119 12.07 3.43 2.13
C GLY A 119 13.26 2.55 2.49
N ALA A 120 14.21 3.07 3.28
CA ALA A 120 15.38 2.32 3.71
C ALA A 120 15.04 1.13 4.62
N ARG A 121 14.05 1.27 5.49
CA ARG A 121 13.71 0.27 6.51
C ARG A 121 12.70 -0.77 6.05
N LEU A 122 11.74 -0.39 5.22
CA LEU A 122 10.61 -1.23 4.85
C LEU A 122 10.67 -1.60 3.36
N THR A 123 10.70 -0.62 2.46
CA THR A 123 10.67 -0.88 1.01
C THR A 123 11.90 -1.65 0.53
N ALA A 124 13.10 -1.23 0.95
CA ALA A 124 14.33 -1.95 0.60
C ALA A 124 14.32 -3.41 1.13
N TRP A 125 13.76 -3.63 2.33
CA TRP A 125 13.59 -4.96 2.90
C TRP A 125 12.61 -5.82 2.09
N GLU A 126 11.44 -5.27 1.71
CA GLU A 126 10.47 -5.99 0.88
C GLU A 126 11.09 -6.40 -0.46
N MET A 127 11.73 -5.46 -1.16
CA MET A 127 12.38 -5.73 -2.45
C MET A 127 13.46 -6.82 -2.35
N GLN A 128 14.32 -6.73 -1.34
CA GLN A 128 15.35 -7.74 -1.09
C GLN A 128 14.74 -9.12 -0.80
N ARG A 129 13.70 -9.16 0.01
CA ARG A 129 13.03 -10.42 0.39
C ARG A 129 12.37 -11.12 -0.80
N GLU A 130 11.95 -10.37 -1.77
CA GLU A 130 11.27 -10.85 -2.98
C GLU A 130 12.21 -11.04 -4.17
N GLY A 131 13.51 -10.77 -3.99
CA GLY A 131 14.51 -10.91 -5.05
C GLY A 131 14.35 -9.89 -6.18
N ILE A 132 13.73 -8.73 -5.88
CA ILE A 132 13.59 -7.62 -6.81
C ILE A 132 14.89 -6.80 -6.81
N ASP A 133 15.42 -6.48 -8.00
CA ASP A 133 16.62 -5.63 -8.14
C ASP A 133 16.31 -4.22 -7.62
N ALA A 134 16.92 -3.86 -6.50
CA ALA A 134 16.67 -2.58 -5.84
C ALA A 134 17.94 -1.91 -5.36
N THR A 135 18.03 -0.61 -5.57
CA THR A 135 19.10 0.25 -5.09
C THR A 135 18.52 1.31 -4.16
N LEU A 136 19.00 1.32 -2.91
CA LEU A 136 18.68 2.37 -1.96
C LEU A 136 19.44 3.64 -2.30
N ILE A 137 18.75 4.76 -2.40
CA ILE A 137 19.32 6.09 -2.68
C ILE A 137 18.93 7.07 -1.59
N THR A 138 19.68 8.17 -1.47
CA THR A 138 19.24 9.30 -0.63
C THR A 138 18.18 10.11 -1.35
N ASP A 139 17.25 10.73 -0.61
CA ASP A 139 16.15 11.53 -1.19
C ASP A 139 16.65 12.61 -2.16
N GLY A 140 17.80 13.24 -1.85
CA GLY A 140 18.40 14.26 -2.69
C GLY A 140 18.93 13.76 -4.04
N MET A 141 19.11 12.45 -4.22
CA MET A 141 19.58 11.88 -5.49
C MET A 141 18.47 11.75 -6.53
N ALA A 142 17.21 11.64 -6.13
CA ALA A 142 16.08 11.40 -7.02
C ALA A 142 16.02 12.41 -8.18
N GLY A 143 16.08 13.71 -7.88
CA GLY A 143 16.05 14.77 -8.89
C GLY A 143 17.23 14.71 -9.87
N ALA A 144 18.43 14.39 -9.39
CA ALA A 144 19.61 14.25 -10.24
C ALA A 144 19.51 13.05 -11.19
N LEU A 145 18.99 11.91 -10.69
CA LEU A 145 18.78 10.70 -11.50
C LEU A 145 17.70 10.92 -12.56
N MET A 146 16.59 11.57 -12.20
CA MET A 146 15.56 11.97 -13.16
C MET A 146 16.10 12.91 -14.24
N HIS A 147 16.90 13.91 -13.84
CA HIS A 147 17.50 14.87 -14.79
C HIS A 147 18.44 14.17 -15.79
N ARG A 148 19.11 13.11 -15.38
CA ARG A 148 19.99 12.29 -16.25
C ARG A 148 19.25 11.28 -17.11
N GLY A 149 17.91 11.18 -16.97
CA GLY A 149 17.12 10.19 -17.69
C GLY A 149 17.31 8.75 -17.20
N GLU A 150 17.75 8.57 -15.95
CA GLU A 150 17.96 7.25 -15.34
C GLU A 150 16.71 6.69 -14.66
N VAL A 151 15.58 7.38 -14.75
CA VAL A 151 14.27 7.00 -14.18
C VAL A 151 13.22 7.00 -15.28
N ASP A 152 12.64 5.85 -15.55
CA ASP A 152 11.57 5.70 -16.57
C ASP A 152 10.19 6.00 -15.99
N ARG A 153 9.96 5.61 -14.74
CA ARG A 153 8.66 5.76 -14.05
C ARG A 153 8.85 6.10 -12.58
N VAL A 154 7.87 6.80 -12.03
CA VAL A 154 7.75 7.03 -10.59
C VAL A 154 6.47 6.37 -10.11
N LEU A 155 6.57 5.52 -9.09
CA LEU A 155 5.43 4.85 -8.45
C LEU A 155 5.43 5.18 -6.96
N VAL A 156 4.39 5.87 -6.52
CA VAL A 156 4.20 6.26 -5.11
C VAL A 156 2.78 5.94 -4.66
N GLY A 157 2.60 5.80 -3.35
CA GLY A 157 1.27 5.65 -2.76
C GLY A 157 0.52 6.98 -2.69
N ALA A 158 -0.80 6.89 -2.61
CA ALA A 158 -1.69 8.01 -2.32
C ALA A 158 -2.72 7.60 -1.26
N ASP A 159 -3.14 8.53 -0.41
CA ASP A 159 -4.19 8.25 0.59
C ASP A 159 -5.53 8.00 -0.08
N ARG A 160 -5.86 8.80 -1.08
CA ARG A 160 -7.05 8.67 -1.92
C ARG A 160 -6.77 9.23 -3.30
N ILE A 161 -7.44 8.66 -4.28
CA ILE A 161 -7.42 9.13 -5.66
C ILE A 161 -8.87 9.41 -6.07
N ALA A 162 -9.16 10.65 -6.45
CA ALA A 162 -10.48 11.03 -6.95
C ALA A 162 -10.74 10.44 -8.35
N ALA A 163 -12.01 10.42 -8.77
CA ALA A 163 -12.39 9.87 -10.07
C ALA A 163 -11.74 10.58 -11.28
N ASN A 164 -11.32 11.83 -11.11
CA ASN A 164 -10.58 12.61 -12.11
C ASN A 164 -9.03 12.42 -12.04
N GLY A 165 -8.55 11.62 -11.09
CA GLY A 165 -7.13 11.33 -10.90
C GLY A 165 -6.40 12.26 -9.90
N ASP A 166 -7.05 13.24 -9.31
CA ASP A 166 -6.45 14.08 -8.25
C ASP A 166 -6.14 13.25 -6.99
N THR A 167 -5.03 13.57 -6.31
CA THR A 167 -4.54 12.88 -5.10
C THR A 167 -4.35 13.84 -3.93
#